data_d8c6a1752abf9df939269574838ae337
#
_entry.id   d8c6a1752abf9df939269574838ae337
#
_cell.length_a   1.000
_cell.length_b   1.000
_cell.length_c   1.000
_cell.angle_alpha   90.00
_cell.angle_beta   90.00
_cell.angle_gamma   90.00
#
_symmetry.space_group_name_H-M   'P 1'
#
loop_
_entity.id
_entity.type
_entity.pdbx_description
1 polymer ?
#
loop_
_entity_poly.entity_id
_entity_poly.type
_entity_poly.pdbx_seq_one_letter_code
_entity_poly.pdbx_strand_id
1 'polypeptide(L)'
;MKEKVICGIQQVGIGVEELIAPWKWYNKVLGFEMKIFDDEGVAERMLPYTGGKPQPRRAVLAFNPRGGGGFEIWQPKGRKVKFPERPLQLGDYGINICKIKSKDVDKSYAHLKTNGATLICEPCLSPFGIKHFYFIDPWNNIFEVEQNDYAFIDEDKTNGGVNGVVIGVKDMEKSIEFYGKLLDYDTVVGDVTGTFDELGNINGGKDEYRRVMLKRSKPIQGPLSDMMGDSHIELIQCRDAASHVRTGILENRYWGDPGYIHLCFDVRNMDCIKEAAEALGHPFVCDGGRDFDMGDANGHFTYVEDPNGTLIEFVETFKVPVMKKFGIYLNLGNRDDYKPLPSFMTKAMRFSKVKVDKIK
;
A
#
# COMPACT_ATOMS: atom_id res chain seq x y z
N MET A 1 -18.25 22.78 -9.60
CA MET A 1 -17.88 21.49 -10.24
C MET A 1 -17.34 20.59 -9.16
N LYS A 2 -17.60 19.29 -9.23
CA LYS A 2 -16.92 18.32 -8.35
C LYS A 2 -15.46 18.23 -8.75
N GLU A 3 -14.59 18.01 -7.77
CA GLU A 3 -13.15 17.80 -7.98
C GLU A 3 -12.78 16.39 -7.49
N LYS A 4 -11.68 15.84 -8.02
CA LYS A 4 -11.11 14.61 -7.48
C LYS A 4 -10.70 14.81 -6.03
N VAL A 5 -10.92 13.84 -5.17
CA VAL A 5 -10.47 13.86 -3.77
C VAL A 5 -9.66 12.59 -3.52
N ILE A 6 -8.40 12.76 -3.14
CA ILE A 6 -7.53 11.67 -2.70
C ILE A 6 -7.58 11.63 -1.18
N CYS A 7 -8.18 10.58 -0.61
CA CYS A 7 -8.44 10.46 0.82
C CYS A 7 -7.28 9.82 1.61
N GLY A 8 -6.23 9.39 0.92
CA GLY A 8 -5.03 8.77 1.50
C GLY A 8 -4.75 7.39 0.92
N ILE A 9 -3.61 6.82 1.32
CA ILE A 9 -3.28 5.42 0.97
C ILE A 9 -4.24 4.51 1.73
N GLN A 10 -5.10 3.79 0.98
CA GLN A 10 -6.01 2.83 1.58
C GLN A 10 -5.30 1.54 1.93
N GLN A 11 -4.50 0.99 1.02
CA GLN A 11 -3.79 -0.28 1.23
C GLN A 11 -2.61 -0.45 0.28
N VAL A 12 -1.73 -1.40 0.65
CA VAL A 12 -0.77 -2.02 -0.26
C VAL A 12 -1.22 -3.46 -0.49
N GLY A 13 -1.34 -3.86 -1.75
CA GLY A 13 -1.64 -5.23 -2.13
C GLY A 13 -0.41 -6.11 -2.03
N ILE A 14 -0.54 -7.27 -1.39
CA ILE A 14 0.52 -8.25 -1.20
C ILE A 14 0.06 -9.60 -1.72
N GLY A 15 0.62 -10.02 -2.85
CA GLY A 15 0.41 -11.35 -3.41
C GLY A 15 1.12 -12.43 -2.58
N VAL A 16 0.46 -13.56 -2.35
CA VAL A 16 1.01 -14.67 -1.58
C VAL A 16 0.62 -16.02 -2.19
N GLU A 17 1.44 -17.05 -1.97
CA GLU A 17 1.09 -18.42 -2.36
C GLU A 17 0.03 -19.03 -1.45
N GLU A 18 0.11 -18.73 -0.15
CA GLU A 18 -0.81 -19.17 0.90
C GLU A 18 -1.15 -17.97 1.80
N LEU A 19 -2.44 -17.75 2.08
CA LEU A 19 -2.92 -16.52 2.71
C LEU A 19 -2.82 -16.53 4.23
N ILE A 20 -3.04 -17.68 4.87
CA ILE A 20 -3.29 -17.77 6.32
C ILE A 20 -2.04 -17.45 7.13
N ALA A 21 -0.87 -17.98 6.75
CA ALA A 21 0.36 -17.77 7.47
C ALA A 21 0.83 -16.30 7.40
N PRO A 22 0.85 -15.62 6.22
CA PRO A 22 1.12 -14.20 6.12
C PRO A 22 0.15 -13.36 6.94
N TRP A 23 -1.15 -13.60 6.83
CA TRP A 23 -2.14 -12.84 7.58
C TRP A 23 -1.96 -13.00 9.10
N LYS A 24 -1.72 -14.21 9.61
CA LYS A 24 -1.41 -14.44 11.03
C LYS A 24 -0.17 -13.66 11.49
N TRP A 25 0.87 -13.64 10.67
CA TRP A 25 2.10 -12.94 10.99
C TRP A 25 1.89 -11.42 11.00
N TYR A 26 1.29 -10.85 9.94
CA TYR A 26 1.01 -9.41 9.87
C TYR A 26 0.06 -8.95 10.98
N ASN A 27 -0.92 -9.79 11.35
CA ASN A 27 -1.80 -9.53 12.49
C ASN A 27 -1.02 -9.51 13.81
N LYS A 28 -0.24 -10.56 14.08
CA LYS A 28 0.47 -10.73 15.35
C LYS A 28 1.64 -9.77 15.50
N VAL A 29 2.45 -9.63 14.43
CA VAL A 29 3.76 -8.96 14.50
C VAL A 29 3.65 -7.49 14.15
N LEU A 30 2.92 -7.15 13.10
CA LEU A 30 2.75 -5.76 12.66
C LEU A 30 1.46 -5.10 13.17
N GLY A 31 0.52 -5.88 13.74
CA GLY A 31 -0.70 -5.35 14.34
C GLY A 31 -1.83 -5.07 13.35
N PHE A 32 -1.83 -5.66 12.15
CA PHE A 32 -2.94 -5.54 11.18
C PHE A 32 -4.11 -6.43 11.60
N GLU A 33 -4.87 -5.97 12.60
CA GLU A 33 -5.89 -6.74 13.31
C GLU A 33 -7.33 -6.45 12.88
N MET A 34 -7.61 -5.23 12.38
CA MET A 34 -8.95 -4.82 11.99
C MET A 34 -9.25 -5.37 10.59
N LYS A 35 -10.00 -6.46 10.54
CA LYS A 35 -10.43 -7.08 9.27
C LYS A 35 -11.63 -6.33 8.70
N ILE A 36 -11.51 -5.86 7.47
CA ILE A 36 -12.59 -5.23 6.72
C ILE A 36 -13.37 -6.27 5.94
N PHE A 37 -12.67 -7.08 5.16
CA PHE A 37 -13.26 -8.22 4.47
C PHE A 37 -12.31 -9.43 4.45
N ASP A 38 -12.88 -10.58 4.17
CA ASP A 38 -12.24 -11.85 3.87
C ASP A 38 -13.17 -12.52 2.86
N ASP A 39 -12.77 -12.49 1.61
CA ASP A 39 -13.65 -12.83 0.48
C ASP A 39 -12.96 -13.77 -0.49
N GLU A 40 -13.70 -14.81 -0.90
CA GLU A 40 -13.35 -15.71 -2.01
C GLU A 40 -14.24 -15.39 -3.20
N GLY A 41 -13.62 -15.17 -4.35
CA GLY A 41 -14.33 -14.81 -5.56
C GLY A 41 -13.46 -14.92 -6.79
N VAL A 42 -13.89 -14.29 -7.87
CA VAL A 42 -13.17 -14.27 -9.15
C VAL A 42 -12.85 -12.83 -9.54
N ALA A 43 -11.57 -12.56 -9.80
CA ALA A 43 -11.13 -11.31 -10.37
C ALA A 43 -11.38 -11.32 -11.88
N GLU A 44 -12.55 -10.84 -12.30
CA GLU A 44 -13.01 -10.87 -13.69
C GLU A 44 -12.49 -9.70 -14.52
N ARG A 45 -12.05 -8.63 -13.89
CA ARG A 45 -11.69 -7.35 -14.54
C ARG A 45 -10.19 -7.18 -14.78
N MET A 46 -9.34 -7.95 -14.10
CA MET A 46 -7.89 -7.86 -14.19
C MET A 46 -7.29 -8.67 -15.36
N LEU A 47 -8.05 -8.91 -16.41
CA LEU A 47 -7.66 -9.75 -17.56
C LEU A 47 -6.31 -9.39 -18.19
N PRO A 48 -5.95 -8.11 -18.38
CA PRO A 48 -4.63 -7.74 -18.93
C PRO A 48 -3.46 -8.26 -18.09
N TYR A 49 -3.66 -8.43 -16.77
CA TYR A 49 -2.63 -8.81 -15.80
C TYR A 49 -2.75 -10.25 -15.30
N THR A 50 -3.75 -11.00 -15.78
CA THR A 50 -3.99 -12.41 -15.41
C THR A 50 -3.91 -13.37 -16.60
N GLY A 51 -3.22 -12.94 -17.67
CA GLY A 51 -3.05 -13.75 -18.88
C GLY A 51 -4.33 -13.91 -19.70
N GLY A 52 -5.22 -12.90 -19.67
CA GLY A 52 -6.48 -12.89 -20.43
C GLY A 52 -7.58 -13.76 -19.86
N LYS A 53 -7.42 -14.25 -18.61
CA LYS A 53 -8.40 -15.17 -17.97
C LYS A 53 -8.84 -14.62 -16.62
N PRO A 54 -10.14 -14.77 -16.25
CA PRO A 54 -10.60 -14.50 -14.89
C PRO A 54 -9.81 -15.33 -13.88
N GLN A 55 -9.43 -14.70 -12.76
CA GLN A 55 -8.59 -15.32 -11.76
C GLN A 55 -9.38 -15.59 -10.48
N PRO A 56 -9.70 -16.85 -10.15
CA PRO A 56 -10.21 -17.21 -8.84
C PRO A 56 -9.20 -16.82 -7.73
N ARG A 57 -9.72 -16.27 -6.64
CA ARG A 57 -8.86 -15.71 -5.59
C ARG A 57 -9.51 -15.77 -4.20
N ARG A 58 -8.69 -15.64 -3.16
CA ARG A 58 -9.10 -15.19 -1.83
C ARG A 58 -8.30 -13.95 -1.47
N ALA A 59 -8.97 -12.94 -0.91
CA ALA A 59 -8.33 -11.72 -0.46
C ALA A 59 -8.83 -11.33 0.93
N VAL A 60 -7.92 -10.79 1.75
CA VAL A 60 -8.21 -10.25 3.07
C VAL A 60 -7.68 -8.83 3.14
N LEU A 61 -8.55 -7.88 3.47
CA LEU A 61 -8.13 -6.52 3.80
C LEU A 61 -8.14 -6.35 5.32
N ALA A 62 -6.99 -5.97 5.86
CA ALA A 62 -6.80 -5.70 7.27
C ALA A 62 -6.04 -4.39 7.52
N PHE A 63 -6.47 -3.65 8.55
CA PHE A 63 -5.84 -2.39 8.98
C PHE A 63 -5.22 -2.53 10.36
N ASN A 64 -4.25 -1.65 10.62
CA ASN A 64 -3.71 -1.46 11.96
C ASN A 64 -4.54 -0.39 12.71
N PRO A 65 -4.96 -0.63 13.96
CA PRO A 65 -5.76 0.33 14.74
C PRO A 65 -5.09 1.70 14.93
N ARG A 66 -3.76 1.77 14.94
CA ARG A 66 -3.05 3.05 15.03
C ARG A 66 -3.20 3.93 13.79
N GLY A 67 -3.86 3.43 12.74
CA GLY A 67 -4.06 4.15 11.49
C GLY A 67 -2.86 4.07 10.54
N GLY A 68 -3.08 4.58 9.36
CA GLY A 68 -2.31 4.34 8.14
C GLY A 68 -3.06 3.39 7.22
N GLY A 69 -2.56 3.20 6.01
CA GLY A 69 -3.12 2.23 5.07
C GLY A 69 -3.07 0.79 5.60
N GLY A 70 -3.92 -0.06 5.02
CA GLY A 70 -4.00 -1.49 5.32
C GLY A 70 -3.11 -2.36 4.44
N PHE A 71 -3.24 -3.68 4.63
CA PHE A 71 -2.75 -4.68 3.68
C PHE A 71 -3.91 -5.42 3.06
N GLU A 72 -3.93 -5.51 1.74
CA GLU A 72 -4.73 -6.49 1.02
C GLU A 72 -3.86 -7.70 0.72
N ILE A 73 -4.03 -8.77 1.50
CA ILE A 73 -3.31 -10.03 1.30
C ILE A 73 -4.09 -10.85 0.29
N TRP A 74 -3.47 -11.16 -0.85
CA TRP A 74 -4.14 -11.68 -2.02
C TRP A 74 -3.55 -13.02 -2.47
N GLN A 75 -4.36 -14.09 -2.51
CA GLN A 75 -3.97 -15.42 -2.92
C GLN A 75 -4.70 -15.82 -4.21
N PRO A 76 -3.98 -16.09 -5.33
CA PRO A 76 -4.60 -16.70 -6.49
C PRO A 76 -5.00 -18.15 -6.20
N LYS A 77 -6.20 -18.53 -6.63
CA LYS A 77 -6.72 -19.90 -6.56
C LYS A 77 -6.71 -20.52 -7.95
N GLY A 78 -6.62 -21.85 -8.01
CA GLY A 78 -6.74 -22.58 -9.28
C GLY A 78 -5.53 -22.51 -10.20
N ARG A 79 -4.44 -21.85 -9.81
CA ARG A 79 -3.15 -21.87 -10.49
C ARG A 79 -1.99 -21.87 -9.50
N LYS A 80 -0.84 -22.35 -9.95
CA LYS A 80 0.42 -22.13 -9.21
C LYS A 80 0.85 -20.68 -9.38
N VAL A 81 1.37 -20.09 -8.31
CA VAL A 81 2.00 -18.78 -8.36
C VAL A 81 3.35 -18.87 -9.07
N LYS A 82 3.76 -17.77 -9.67
CA LYS A 82 5.12 -17.60 -10.18
C LYS A 82 5.91 -16.72 -9.22
N PHE A 83 6.97 -17.26 -8.67
CA PHE A 83 7.94 -16.46 -7.93
C PHE A 83 8.81 -15.64 -8.89
N PRO A 84 9.38 -14.51 -8.43
CA PRO A 84 10.38 -13.79 -9.21
C PRO A 84 11.53 -14.73 -9.61
N GLU A 85 12.02 -14.59 -10.84
CA GLU A 85 13.17 -15.38 -11.35
C GLU A 85 14.49 -15.03 -10.61
N ARG A 86 14.54 -13.84 -10.03
CA ARG A 86 15.60 -13.34 -9.17
C ARG A 86 15.02 -12.57 -7.97
N PRO A 87 15.75 -12.45 -6.86
CA PRO A 87 15.35 -11.53 -5.80
C PRO A 87 15.16 -10.11 -6.34
N LEU A 88 14.24 -9.35 -5.72
CA LEU A 88 14.07 -7.93 -6.00
C LEU A 88 15.43 -7.24 -5.94
N GLN A 89 15.75 -6.45 -6.94
CA GLN A 89 16.87 -5.55 -6.95
C GLN A 89 16.37 -4.13 -6.73
N LEU A 90 16.92 -3.43 -5.76
CA LEU A 90 16.49 -2.07 -5.43
C LEU A 90 16.51 -1.19 -6.67
N GLY A 91 15.43 -0.46 -6.91
CA GLY A 91 15.21 0.30 -8.12
C GLY A 91 14.54 -0.48 -9.26
N ASP A 92 14.20 -1.76 -9.10
CA ASP A 92 13.28 -2.44 -10.01
C ASP A 92 11.96 -1.69 -10.09
N TYR A 93 11.36 -1.62 -11.28
CA TYR A 93 10.19 -0.78 -11.52
C TYR A 93 8.95 -1.34 -10.85
N GLY A 94 8.38 -0.59 -9.92
CA GLY A 94 7.27 -0.97 -9.07
C GLY A 94 7.55 -0.72 -7.59
N ILE A 95 6.68 -1.23 -6.71
CA ILE A 95 6.81 -1.07 -5.26
C ILE A 95 7.97 -1.95 -4.77
N ASN A 96 9.04 -1.32 -4.31
CA ASN A 96 10.20 -2.04 -3.77
C ASN A 96 10.09 -2.26 -2.26
N ILE A 97 9.57 -1.26 -1.53
CA ILE A 97 9.52 -1.25 -0.08
C ILE A 97 8.18 -0.69 0.38
N CYS A 98 7.52 -1.33 1.33
CA CYS A 98 6.37 -0.79 2.01
C CYS A 98 6.81 -0.14 3.32
N LYS A 99 6.40 1.12 3.55
CA LYS A 99 6.73 1.88 4.75
C LYS A 99 5.58 1.77 5.74
N ILE A 100 5.89 1.40 6.99
CA ILE A 100 4.94 1.38 8.09
C ILE A 100 5.38 2.36 9.18
N LYS A 101 4.41 2.98 9.83
CA LYS A 101 4.68 3.93 10.90
C LYS A 101 4.98 3.26 12.24
N SER A 102 5.78 3.91 13.08
CA SER A 102 6.02 3.52 14.45
C SER A 102 6.14 4.73 15.37
N LYS A 103 5.55 4.66 16.56
CA LYS A 103 5.75 5.68 17.61
C LYS A 103 7.10 5.54 18.33
N ASP A 104 7.76 4.40 18.17
CA ASP A 104 9.04 4.09 18.83
C ASP A 104 9.79 3.07 17.97
N VAL A 105 10.66 3.59 17.11
CA VAL A 105 11.43 2.80 16.14
C VAL A 105 12.33 1.77 16.82
N ASP A 106 12.95 2.11 17.98
CA ASP A 106 13.83 1.20 18.69
C ASP A 106 13.07 0.02 19.29
N LYS A 107 11.87 0.27 19.85
CA LYS A 107 11.01 -0.82 20.32
C LYS A 107 10.50 -1.69 19.18
N SER A 108 10.16 -1.09 18.03
CA SER A 108 9.75 -1.85 16.84
C SER A 108 10.89 -2.72 16.34
N TYR A 109 12.12 -2.21 16.31
CA TYR A 109 13.31 -2.96 15.95
C TYR A 109 13.51 -4.19 16.87
N ALA A 110 13.50 -3.99 18.19
CA ALA A 110 13.63 -5.06 19.15
C ALA A 110 12.51 -6.12 19.04
N HIS A 111 11.28 -5.66 18.80
CA HIS A 111 10.13 -6.54 18.59
C HIS A 111 10.27 -7.39 17.33
N LEU A 112 10.62 -6.80 16.19
CA LEU A 112 10.76 -7.51 14.92
C LEU A 112 11.92 -8.51 14.94
N LYS A 113 13.03 -8.17 15.62
CA LYS A 113 14.19 -9.05 15.81
C LYS A 113 13.83 -10.40 16.44
N THR A 114 12.80 -10.43 17.29
CA THR A 114 12.37 -11.64 18.01
C THR A 114 11.18 -12.35 17.38
N ASN A 115 10.59 -11.79 16.30
CA ASN A 115 9.35 -12.29 15.69
C ASN A 115 9.50 -12.70 14.21
N GLY A 116 10.68 -13.16 13.81
CA GLY A 116 10.91 -13.81 12.51
C GLY A 116 11.14 -12.84 11.33
N ALA A 117 11.37 -11.54 11.59
CA ALA A 117 11.82 -10.61 10.57
C ALA A 117 13.35 -10.69 10.40
N THR A 118 13.85 -10.55 9.19
CA THR A 118 15.26 -10.39 8.90
C THR A 118 15.60 -8.90 8.86
N LEU A 119 16.35 -8.41 9.86
CA LEU A 119 16.75 -7.02 9.95
C LEU A 119 17.84 -6.69 8.94
N ILE A 120 17.70 -5.58 8.21
CA ILE A 120 18.64 -5.16 7.16
C ILE A 120 19.67 -4.18 7.71
N CYS A 121 19.24 -3.21 8.52
CA CYS A 121 20.11 -2.23 9.16
C CYS A 121 19.63 -1.94 10.58
N GLU A 122 20.52 -1.36 11.40
CA GLU A 122 20.15 -0.80 12.71
C GLU A 122 19.34 0.49 12.53
N PRO A 123 18.54 0.91 13.54
CA PRO A 123 17.86 2.20 13.49
C PRO A 123 18.83 3.37 13.25
N CYS A 124 18.55 4.16 12.22
CA CYS A 124 19.37 5.30 11.82
C CYS A 124 18.47 6.45 11.33
N LEU A 125 19.07 7.55 10.90
CA LEU A 125 18.37 8.63 10.21
C LEU A 125 18.40 8.40 8.71
N SER A 126 17.24 8.46 8.07
CA SER A 126 17.14 8.45 6.62
C SER A 126 17.75 9.73 6.03
N PRO A 127 18.03 9.76 4.71
CA PRO A 127 18.49 10.99 4.03
C PRO A 127 17.51 12.16 4.18
N PHE A 128 16.28 11.89 4.58
CA PHE A 128 15.22 12.88 4.82
C PHE A 128 15.04 13.25 6.29
N GLY A 129 15.96 12.80 7.16
CA GLY A 129 15.97 13.12 8.60
C GLY A 129 14.94 12.37 9.44
N ILE A 130 14.34 11.30 8.93
CA ILE A 130 13.37 10.47 9.64
C ILE A 130 14.11 9.28 10.26
N LYS A 131 13.90 9.01 11.56
CA LYS A 131 14.43 7.81 12.20
C LYS A 131 13.72 6.59 11.65
N HIS A 132 14.48 5.60 11.19
CA HIS A 132 13.94 4.42 10.51
C HIS A 132 14.89 3.21 10.58
N PHE A 133 14.43 2.07 10.07
CA PHE A 133 15.23 0.89 9.70
C PHE A 133 14.48 0.05 8.67
N TYR A 134 15.21 -0.83 7.99
CA TYR A 134 14.64 -1.79 7.03
C TYR A 134 14.65 -3.22 7.57
N PHE A 135 13.64 -4.00 7.15
CA PHE A 135 13.58 -5.43 7.42
C PHE A 135 12.93 -6.19 6.25
N ILE A 136 13.15 -7.49 6.22
CA ILE A 136 12.50 -8.43 5.29
C ILE A 136 11.55 -9.31 6.10
N ASP A 137 10.32 -9.47 5.62
CA ASP A 137 9.36 -10.40 6.20
C ASP A 137 9.67 -11.86 5.82
N PRO A 138 8.97 -12.87 6.39
CA PRO A 138 9.20 -14.28 6.04
C PRO A 138 8.88 -14.66 4.57
N TRP A 139 8.27 -13.77 3.80
CA TRP A 139 7.91 -13.97 2.38
C TRP A 139 8.75 -13.13 1.42
N ASN A 140 9.87 -12.58 1.91
CA ASN A 140 10.83 -11.75 1.16
C ASN A 140 10.31 -10.39 0.71
N ASN A 141 9.27 -9.85 1.35
CA ASN A 141 8.88 -8.47 1.14
C ASN A 141 9.76 -7.54 2.01
N ILE A 142 10.25 -6.45 1.42
CA ILE A 142 11.08 -5.47 2.12
C ILE A 142 10.16 -4.41 2.71
N PHE A 143 10.36 -4.12 3.98
CA PHE A 143 9.64 -3.09 4.72
C PHE A 143 10.60 -2.04 5.29
N GLU A 144 10.10 -0.84 5.45
CA GLU A 144 10.70 0.23 6.23
C GLU A 144 9.81 0.57 7.42
N VAL A 145 10.37 0.66 8.61
CA VAL A 145 9.70 1.20 9.79
C VAL A 145 10.18 2.62 10.00
N GLU A 146 9.26 3.59 10.04
CA GLU A 146 9.57 5.02 10.19
C GLU A 146 8.94 5.62 11.44
N GLN A 147 9.66 6.54 12.09
CA GLN A 147 9.12 7.31 13.20
C GLN A 147 7.94 8.16 12.74
N ASN A 148 6.78 7.91 13.34
CA ASN A 148 5.58 8.69 13.10
C ASN A 148 4.64 8.56 14.32
N ASP A 149 4.38 9.67 14.99
CA ASP A 149 3.62 9.70 16.25
C ASP A 149 2.10 9.71 16.04
N TYR A 150 1.63 9.90 14.79
CA TYR A 150 0.20 9.89 14.51
C TYR A 150 -0.45 8.58 14.94
N ALA A 151 -1.56 8.69 15.66
CA ALA A 151 -2.38 7.57 16.06
C ALA A 151 -3.86 7.88 15.85
N PHE A 152 -4.51 7.06 15.02
CA PHE A 152 -5.97 7.08 14.88
C PHE A 152 -6.66 6.53 16.14
N ILE A 153 -6.22 5.36 16.61
CA ILE A 153 -6.55 4.82 17.93
C ILE A 153 -5.22 4.58 18.64
N ASP A 154 -4.97 5.32 19.73
CA ASP A 154 -3.77 5.12 20.51
C ASP A 154 -3.93 3.89 21.42
N GLU A 155 -3.30 2.81 21.02
CA GLU A 155 -3.19 1.56 21.74
C GLU A 155 -1.73 1.34 22.16
N ASP A 156 -1.51 0.41 23.09
CA ASP A 156 -0.17 0.11 23.59
C ASP A 156 0.67 -0.75 22.62
N LYS A 157 0.61 -0.41 21.32
CA LYS A 157 1.41 -1.01 20.25
C LYS A 157 2.27 0.06 19.61
N THR A 158 3.48 -0.31 19.24
CA THR A 158 4.43 0.63 18.63
C THR A 158 4.13 0.83 17.15
N ASN A 159 3.86 -0.25 16.41
CA ASN A 159 3.65 -0.20 14.97
C ASN A 159 2.25 0.30 14.61
N GLY A 160 2.18 1.03 13.51
CA GLY A 160 0.95 1.46 12.85
C GLY A 160 0.80 0.85 11.46
N GLY A 161 -0.11 1.42 10.67
CA GLY A 161 -0.38 0.99 9.30
C GLY A 161 0.61 1.57 8.29
N VAL A 162 0.28 1.40 7.01
CA VAL A 162 1.11 1.89 5.91
C VAL A 162 1.23 3.41 5.96
N ASN A 163 2.47 3.89 5.92
CA ASN A 163 2.86 5.31 5.94
C ASN A 163 3.28 5.82 4.55
N GLY A 164 3.57 4.92 3.64
CA GLY A 164 4.05 5.20 2.31
C GLY A 164 4.66 3.99 1.64
N VAL A 165 5.29 4.22 0.52
CA VAL A 165 6.02 3.20 -0.26
C VAL A 165 7.28 3.79 -0.88
N VAL A 166 8.25 2.93 -1.21
CA VAL A 166 9.36 3.24 -2.10
C VAL A 166 9.08 2.58 -3.45
N ILE A 167 9.02 3.38 -4.51
CA ILE A 167 8.72 2.93 -5.87
C ILE A 167 9.96 3.11 -6.74
N GLY A 168 10.44 2.01 -7.32
CA GLY A 168 11.50 2.04 -8.31
C GLY A 168 11.01 2.62 -9.62
N VAL A 169 11.74 3.61 -10.17
CA VAL A 169 11.32 4.34 -11.37
C VAL A 169 12.44 4.44 -12.39
N LYS A 170 12.07 4.42 -13.67
CA LYS A 170 12.98 4.63 -14.80
C LYS A 170 13.17 6.12 -15.12
N ASP A 171 12.09 6.88 -15.05
CA ASP A 171 12.05 8.31 -15.38
C ASP A 171 11.50 9.08 -14.17
N MET A 172 12.41 9.69 -13.41
CA MET A 172 12.09 10.40 -12.18
C MET A 172 11.13 11.56 -12.42
N GLU A 173 11.36 12.36 -13.45
CA GLU A 173 10.57 13.58 -13.70
C GLU A 173 9.12 13.25 -14.10
N LYS A 174 8.93 12.25 -14.96
CA LYS A 174 7.58 11.78 -15.31
C LYS A 174 6.86 11.20 -14.12
N SER A 175 7.58 10.49 -13.23
CA SER A 175 7.00 9.93 -12.02
C SER A 175 6.60 11.04 -11.03
N ILE A 176 7.44 12.05 -10.82
CA ILE A 176 7.10 13.22 -10.00
C ILE A 176 5.84 13.90 -10.56
N GLU A 177 5.77 14.10 -11.88
CA GLU A 177 4.60 14.70 -12.53
C GLU A 177 3.34 13.87 -12.31
N PHE A 178 3.41 12.55 -12.51
CA PHE A 178 2.28 11.64 -12.33
C PHE A 178 1.75 11.66 -10.89
N TYR A 179 2.62 11.41 -9.91
CA TYR A 179 2.23 11.36 -8.49
C TYR A 179 1.77 12.74 -7.98
N GLY A 180 2.37 13.81 -8.49
CA GLY A 180 1.96 15.18 -8.15
C GLY A 180 0.59 15.55 -8.72
N LYS A 181 0.39 15.38 -10.03
CA LYS A 181 -0.84 15.85 -10.69
C LYS A 181 -2.04 14.91 -10.45
N LEU A 182 -1.83 13.59 -10.47
CA LEU A 182 -2.93 12.64 -10.31
C LEU A 182 -3.29 12.40 -8.86
N LEU A 183 -2.30 12.28 -7.97
CA LEU A 183 -2.48 11.83 -6.59
C LEU A 183 -2.26 12.95 -5.56
N ASP A 184 -1.99 14.19 -6.00
CA ASP A 184 -1.74 15.37 -5.16
C ASP A 184 -0.49 15.23 -4.25
N TYR A 185 0.47 14.33 -4.56
CA TYR A 185 1.79 14.30 -3.90
C TYR A 185 2.72 15.29 -4.59
N ASP A 186 2.37 16.56 -4.49
CA ASP A 186 2.84 17.70 -5.29
C ASP A 186 4.01 18.47 -4.64
N THR A 187 4.43 18.04 -3.44
CA THR A 187 5.52 18.70 -2.71
C THR A 187 6.73 17.78 -2.61
N VAL A 188 7.83 18.18 -3.22
CA VAL A 188 9.13 17.53 -3.04
C VAL A 188 9.71 17.99 -1.71
N VAL A 189 9.79 17.09 -0.73
CA VAL A 189 10.33 17.37 0.61
C VAL A 189 11.80 16.96 0.75
N GLY A 190 12.33 16.25 -0.21
CA GLY A 190 13.73 15.88 -0.32
C GLY A 190 14.05 15.29 -1.68
N ASP A 191 15.21 15.63 -2.23
CA ASP A 191 15.76 15.13 -3.48
C ASP A 191 17.28 14.99 -3.30
N VAL A 192 17.74 13.75 -3.21
CA VAL A 192 19.13 13.44 -2.88
C VAL A 192 19.67 12.37 -3.83
N THR A 193 20.94 12.50 -4.18
CA THR A 193 21.64 11.51 -5.02
C THR A 193 22.90 11.04 -4.31
N GLY A 194 23.15 9.74 -4.31
CA GLY A 194 24.33 9.13 -3.70
C GLY A 194 24.17 7.65 -3.47
N THR A 195 25.09 7.10 -2.69
CA THR A 195 25.02 5.75 -2.12
C THR A 195 24.59 5.87 -0.65
N PHE A 196 23.82 4.90 -0.17
CA PHE A 196 23.18 4.97 1.15
C PHE A 196 23.51 3.70 1.95
N ASP A 197 24.25 3.86 3.04
CA ASP A 197 24.76 2.71 3.83
C ASP A 197 23.64 1.82 4.38
N GLU A 198 22.51 2.42 4.76
CA GLU A 198 21.35 1.72 5.30
C GLU A 198 20.67 0.78 4.28
N LEU A 199 20.91 0.99 2.99
CA LEU A 199 20.42 0.15 1.89
C LEU A 199 21.40 -0.97 1.54
N GLY A 200 22.65 -0.90 2.00
CA GLY A 200 23.79 -1.73 1.54
C GLY A 200 23.59 -3.25 1.64
N ASN A 201 22.67 -3.72 2.49
CA ASN A 201 22.31 -5.13 2.63
C ASN A 201 21.07 -5.53 1.82
N ILE A 202 20.44 -4.61 1.09
CA ILE A 202 19.42 -4.91 0.09
C ILE A 202 20.14 -5.28 -1.21
N ASN A 203 19.60 -6.21 -1.97
CA ASN A 203 20.15 -6.54 -3.28
C ASN A 203 20.14 -5.29 -4.18
N GLY A 204 21.29 -4.92 -4.74
CA GLY A 204 21.50 -3.66 -5.48
C GLY A 204 21.65 -2.41 -4.59
N GLY A 205 21.56 -2.51 -3.27
CA GLY A 205 21.57 -1.36 -2.37
C GLY A 205 22.89 -0.58 -2.30
N LYS A 206 23.96 -1.08 -2.92
CA LYS A 206 25.26 -0.41 -3.01
C LYS A 206 25.43 0.47 -4.25
N ASP A 207 24.45 0.45 -5.17
CA ASP A 207 24.48 1.26 -6.37
C ASP A 207 24.18 2.74 -6.00
N GLU A 208 24.46 3.64 -6.94
CA GLU A 208 24.10 5.05 -6.79
C GLU A 208 22.61 5.26 -7.13
N TYR A 209 21.90 5.96 -6.26
CA TYR A 209 20.47 6.25 -6.42
C TYR A 209 20.17 7.75 -6.32
N ARG A 210 19.21 8.23 -7.12
CA ARG A 210 18.46 9.43 -6.82
C ARG A 210 17.19 9.02 -6.08
N ARG A 211 16.98 9.61 -4.91
CA ARG A 211 15.82 9.37 -4.04
C ARG A 211 15.05 10.67 -3.88
N VAL A 212 13.77 10.66 -4.19
CA VAL A 212 12.89 11.83 -4.10
C VAL A 212 11.71 11.48 -3.21
N MET A 213 11.50 12.24 -2.14
CA MET A 213 10.35 12.07 -1.26
C MET A 213 9.28 13.10 -1.59
N LEU A 214 8.09 12.63 -1.88
CA LEU A 214 6.90 13.41 -2.21
C LEU A 214 5.89 13.37 -1.08
N LYS A 215 5.35 14.54 -0.71
CA LYS A 215 4.22 14.70 0.20
C LYS A 215 3.12 15.52 -0.46
N ARG A 216 1.99 15.56 0.17
CA ARG A 216 0.86 16.41 -0.23
C ARG A 216 1.04 17.81 0.35
N SER A 217 0.79 18.85 -0.45
CA SER A 217 0.72 20.23 0.05
C SER A 217 -0.56 20.51 0.85
N LYS A 218 -1.62 19.74 0.56
CA LYS A 218 -2.93 19.87 1.21
C LYS A 218 -3.15 18.72 2.21
N PRO A 219 -3.82 19.00 3.33
CA PRO A 219 -4.28 17.93 4.24
C PRO A 219 -5.12 16.90 3.49
N ILE A 220 -5.06 15.65 3.93
CA ILE A 220 -5.97 14.61 3.44
C ILE A 220 -7.42 14.97 3.82
N GLN A 221 -8.34 14.56 2.96
CA GLN A 221 -9.77 14.82 3.09
C GLN A 221 -10.54 13.54 2.82
N GLY A 222 -11.82 13.53 3.23
CA GLY A 222 -12.72 12.42 2.95
C GLY A 222 -13.16 11.65 4.19
N PRO A 223 -14.18 10.79 4.04
CA PRO A 223 -14.84 10.14 5.16
C PRO A 223 -13.93 9.29 6.06
N LEU A 224 -12.92 8.63 5.49
CA LEU A 224 -11.99 7.73 6.22
C LEU A 224 -10.59 8.33 6.39
N SER A 225 -10.39 9.60 6.04
CA SER A 225 -9.07 10.26 6.06
C SER A 225 -8.39 10.23 7.42
N ASP A 226 -9.12 10.38 8.53
CA ASP A 226 -8.55 10.27 9.89
C ASP A 226 -7.94 8.90 10.15
N MET A 227 -8.54 7.82 9.61
CA MET A 227 -7.98 6.47 9.79
C MET A 227 -6.71 6.28 8.97
N MET A 228 -6.66 6.82 7.76
CA MET A 228 -5.50 6.66 6.88
C MET A 228 -4.32 7.54 7.30
N GLY A 229 -4.59 8.77 7.76
CA GLY A 229 -3.56 9.72 8.14
C GLY A 229 -2.71 10.18 6.96
N ASP A 230 -1.79 11.12 7.22
CA ASP A 230 -0.82 11.58 6.23
C ASP A 230 0.14 10.44 5.84
N SER A 231 0.57 10.49 4.58
CA SER A 231 1.49 9.52 3.99
C SER A 231 2.43 10.21 3.01
N HIS A 232 3.44 9.48 2.53
CA HIS A 232 4.38 9.97 1.53
C HIS A 232 4.74 8.87 0.53
N ILE A 233 5.22 9.29 -0.64
CA ILE A 233 5.75 8.41 -1.68
C ILE A 233 7.21 8.76 -1.86
N GLU A 234 8.06 7.75 -1.78
CA GLU A 234 9.46 7.88 -2.15
C GLU A 234 9.68 7.22 -3.51
N LEU A 235 10.25 7.98 -4.42
CA LEU A 235 10.68 7.49 -5.72
C LEU A 235 12.19 7.21 -5.66
N ILE A 236 12.60 6.04 -6.17
CA ILE A 236 14.01 5.67 -6.23
C ILE A 236 14.40 5.31 -7.67
N GLN A 237 15.44 5.99 -8.17
CA GLN A 237 15.98 5.78 -9.50
C GLN A 237 17.44 5.35 -9.40
N CYS A 238 17.77 4.18 -9.93
CA CYS A 238 19.17 3.76 -10.05
C CYS A 238 19.88 4.65 -11.08
N ARG A 239 21.00 5.24 -10.69
CA ARG A 239 21.85 6.07 -11.55
C ARG A 239 22.94 5.27 -12.22
N ASP A 240 23.28 4.11 -11.70
CA ASP A 240 24.33 3.22 -12.17
C ASP A 240 23.76 2.15 -13.12
N ALA A 241 23.13 2.64 -14.21
CA ALA A 241 22.39 1.81 -15.18
C ALA A 241 23.28 0.78 -15.92
N ALA A 242 24.61 0.95 -15.87
CA ALA A 242 25.53 0.07 -16.58
C ALA A 242 25.82 -1.25 -15.82
N SER A 243 25.64 -1.26 -14.50
CA SER A 243 25.99 -2.40 -13.67
C SER A 243 24.91 -3.48 -13.56
N HIS A 244 23.62 -3.06 -13.57
CA HIS A 244 22.49 -3.98 -13.40
C HIS A 244 21.23 -3.49 -14.09
N VAL A 245 20.66 -4.30 -14.97
CA VAL A 245 19.38 -4.00 -15.63
C VAL A 245 18.25 -4.04 -14.61
N ARG A 246 17.46 -2.97 -14.51
CA ARG A 246 16.22 -2.92 -13.72
C ARG A 246 15.04 -3.34 -14.60
N THR A 247 14.14 -4.13 -14.03
CA THR A 247 12.97 -4.67 -14.73
C THR A 247 11.70 -4.42 -13.91
N GLY A 248 10.54 -4.57 -14.54
CA GLY A 248 9.28 -4.50 -13.82
C GLY A 248 9.15 -5.63 -12.78
N ILE A 249 8.71 -5.32 -11.57
CA ILE A 249 8.57 -6.33 -10.51
C ILE A 249 7.58 -7.44 -10.85
N LEU A 250 6.63 -7.19 -11.76
CA LEU A 250 5.67 -8.17 -12.26
C LEU A 250 6.05 -8.72 -13.65
N GLU A 251 7.26 -8.44 -14.14
CA GLU A 251 7.70 -8.95 -15.44
C GLU A 251 7.63 -10.49 -15.48
N ASN A 252 7.03 -11.03 -16.54
CA ASN A 252 6.78 -12.46 -16.73
C ASN A 252 5.92 -13.13 -15.62
N ARG A 253 5.23 -12.35 -14.81
CA ARG A 253 4.34 -12.83 -13.75
C ARG A 253 2.95 -12.25 -13.89
N TYR A 254 2.01 -12.77 -13.13
CA TYR A 254 0.65 -12.28 -13.09
C TYR A 254 0.38 -11.44 -11.86
N TRP A 255 -0.55 -10.53 -11.97
CA TRP A 255 -1.11 -9.83 -10.81
C TRP A 255 -1.62 -10.85 -9.78
N GLY A 256 -1.25 -10.64 -8.51
CA GLY A 256 -1.50 -11.59 -7.42
C GLY A 256 -0.41 -12.63 -7.19
N ASP A 257 0.64 -12.71 -8.01
CA ASP A 257 1.82 -13.51 -7.69
C ASP A 257 2.61 -12.89 -6.52
N PRO A 258 3.43 -13.68 -5.77
CA PRO A 258 4.05 -13.24 -4.52
C PRO A 258 4.85 -11.95 -4.63
N GLY A 259 4.66 -11.03 -3.68
CA GLY A 259 5.27 -9.70 -3.63
C GLY A 259 4.25 -8.58 -3.65
N TYR A 260 4.70 -7.34 -3.77
CA TYR A 260 3.80 -6.18 -3.87
C TYR A 260 3.12 -6.16 -5.25
N ILE A 261 1.80 -5.99 -5.26
CA ILE A 261 0.99 -6.07 -6.49
C ILE A 261 0.35 -4.74 -6.89
N HIS A 262 0.04 -3.87 -5.96
CA HIS A 262 -0.49 -2.53 -6.23
C HIS A 262 -0.38 -1.60 -5.01
N LEU A 263 -0.47 -0.30 -5.25
CA LEU A 263 -0.71 0.73 -4.25
C LEU A 263 -2.12 1.29 -4.43
N CYS A 264 -2.95 1.23 -3.40
CA CYS A 264 -4.35 1.65 -3.45
C CYS A 264 -4.60 2.94 -2.70
N PHE A 265 -5.41 3.82 -3.29
CA PHE A 265 -5.89 5.06 -2.69
C PHE A 265 -7.40 5.03 -2.49
N ASP A 266 -7.88 5.39 -1.29
CA ASP A 266 -9.27 5.76 -1.10
C ASP A 266 -9.51 7.12 -1.75
N VAL A 267 -10.57 7.22 -2.54
CA VAL A 267 -10.87 8.42 -3.33
C VAL A 267 -12.34 8.76 -3.27
N ARG A 268 -12.67 9.99 -3.69
CA ARG A 268 -14.04 10.41 -3.98
C ARG A 268 -14.09 11.04 -5.37
N ASN A 269 -15.25 10.95 -5.99
CA ASN A 269 -15.52 11.47 -7.33
C ASN A 269 -14.67 10.74 -8.41
N MET A 270 -14.89 9.43 -8.55
CA MET A 270 -14.14 8.57 -9.47
C MET A 270 -14.14 9.07 -10.91
N ASP A 271 -15.23 9.69 -11.37
CA ASP A 271 -15.30 10.26 -12.72
C ASP A 271 -14.26 11.39 -12.92
N CYS A 272 -14.00 12.20 -11.89
CA CYS A 272 -12.96 13.25 -11.92
C CYS A 272 -11.55 12.65 -11.86
N ILE A 273 -11.37 11.50 -11.20
CA ILE A 273 -10.11 10.74 -11.22
C ILE A 273 -9.86 10.24 -12.64
N LYS A 274 -10.90 9.69 -13.30
CA LYS A 274 -10.82 9.20 -14.67
C LYS A 274 -10.38 10.30 -15.65
N GLU A 275 -11.06 11.44 -15.60
CA GLU A 275 -10.72 12.61 -16.44
C GLU A 275 -9.28 13.07 -16.22
N ALA A 276 -8.83 13.15 -14.96
CA ALA A 276 -7.47 13.55 -14.63
C ALA A 276 -6.42 12.53 -15.11
N ALA A 277 -6.70 11.25 -14.99
CA ALA A 277 -5.82 10.17 -15.44
C ALA A 277 -5.70 10.17 -16.98
N GLU A 278 -6.82 10.27 -17.69
CA GLU A 278 -6.86 10.34 -19.16
C GLU A 278 -6.11 11.59 -19.69
N ALA A 279 -6.28 12.74 -19.02
CA ALA A 279 -5.58 13.99 -19.39
C ALA A 279 -4.05 13.89 -19.23
N LEU A 280 -3.57 13.01 -18.33
CA LEU A 280 -2.14 12.71 -18.14
C LEU A 280 -1.63 11.59 -19.06
N GLY A 281 -2.51 10.97 -19.87
CA GLY A 281 -2.14 9.85 -20.73
C GLY A 281 -2.08 8.49 -20.01
N HIS A 282 -2.68 8.37 -18.82
CA HIS A 282 -2.75 7.15 -18.01
C HIS A 282 -4.20 6.71 -17.82
N PRO A 283 -4.89 6.22 -18.89
CA PRO A 283 -6.29 5.81 -18.81
C PRO A 283 -6.47 4.63 -17.85
N PHE A 284 -7.69 4.40 -17.42
CA PHE A 284 -8.03 3.21 -16.64
C PHE A 284 -7.74 1.94 -17.44
N VAL A 285 -6.92 1.05 -16.88
CA VAL A 285 -6.57 -0.26 -17.47
C VAL A 285 -7.48 -1.37 -16.99
N CYS A 286 -8.18 -1.13 -15.90
CA CYS A 286 -9.22 -2.01 -15.35
C CYS A 286 -10.26 -1.13 -14.64
N ASP A 287 -11.54 -1.44 -14.81
CA ASP A 287 -12.66 -0.72 -14.18
C ASP A 287 -13.70 -1.74 -13.68
N GLY A 288 -13.90 -1.79 -12.36
CA GLY A 288 -14.86 -2.67 -11.68
C GLY A 288 -16.31 -2.20 -11.78
N GLY A 289 -16.52 -0.90 -12.12
CA GLY A 289 -17.83 -0.28 -12.10
C GLY A 289 -18.33 0.02 -10.68
N ARG A 290 -19.49 0.65 -10.59
CA ARG A 290 -20.07 1.13 -9.30
C ARG A 290 -20.74 0.03 -8.48
N ASP A 291 -20.97 -1.14 -9.04
CA ASP A 291 -21.72 -2.25 -8.43
C ASP A 291 -20.80 -3.32 -7.86
N PHE A 292 -19.51 -2.99 -7.68
CA PHE A 292 -18.54 -3.94 -7.15
C PHE A 292 -18.83 -4.23 -5.66
N ASP A 293 -19.06 -5.51 -5.35
CA ASP A 293 -19.39 -5.99 -4.01
C ASP A 293 -18.39 -7.07 -3.57
N MET A 294 -17.73 -6.83 -2.44
CA MET A 294 -16.85 -7.78 -1.75
C MET A 294 -17.57 -8.45 -0.57
N GLY A 295 -18.89 -8.57 -0.65
CA GLY A 295 -19.74 -9.17 0.37
C GLY A 295 -19.95 -8.28 1.59
N ASP A 296 -18.88 -7.75 2.18
CA ASP A 296 -18.89 -6.91 3.36
C ASP A 296 -18.66 -5.42 3.06
N ALA A 297 -17.92 -5.13 1.99
CA ALA A 297 -17.63 -3.80 1.51
C ALA A 297 -18.15 -3.63 0.08
N ASN A 298 -18.64 -2.45 -0.24
CA ASN A 298 -19.12 -2.12 -1.57
C ASN A 298 -18.50 -0.81 -2.01
N GLY A 299 -18.15 -0.72 -3.30
CA GLY A 299 -17.48 0.45 -3.85
C GLY A 299 -17.31 0.39 -5.36
N HIS A 300 -16.52 1.32 -5.89
CA HIS A 300 -16.05 1.37 -7.24
C HIS A 300 -14.52 1.30 -7.21
N PHE A 301 -13.92 0.28 -7.83
CA PHE A 301 -12.47 0.17 -7.95
C PHE A 301 -12.04 0.31 -9.41
N THR A 302 -10.83 0.84 -9.60
CA THR A 302 -10.21 0.96 -10.92
C THR A 302 -8.70 0.97 -10.77
N TYR A 303 -8.00 0.69 -11.86
CA TYR A 303 -6.54 0.70 -11.91
C TYR A 303 -6.02 1.61 -13.02
N VAL A 304 -4.90 2.26 -12.78
CA VAL A 304 -4.03 2.88 -13.78
C VAL A 304 -2.61 2.33 -13.63
N GLU A 305 -1.81 2.45 -14.67
CA GLU A 305 -0.36 2.28 -14.58
C GLU A 305 0.32 3.63 -14.40
N ASP A 306 1.30 3.68 -13.48
CA ASP A 306 2.22 4.82 -13.44
C ASP A 306 3.15 4.82 -14.68
N PRO A 307 4.01 5.82 -14.90
CA PRO A 307 4.92 5.86 -16.05
C PRO A 307 5.89 4.67 -16.20
N ASN A 308 5.98 3.80 -15.20
CA ASN A 308 6.88 2.65 -15.14
C ASN A 308 6.13 1.30 -15.07
N GLY A 309 4.79 1.32 -15.16
CA GLY A 309 3.95 0.13 -15.09
C GLY A 309 3.59 -0.30 -13.66
N THR A 310 3.82 0.54 -12.65
CA THR A 310 3.32 0.29 -11.28
C THR A 310 1.81 0.41 -11.27
N LEU A 311 1.12 -0.62 -10.79
CA LEU A 311 -0.33 -0.59 -10.66
C LEU A 311 -0.76 0.28 -9.48
N ILE A 312 -1.51 1.33 -9.79
CA ILE A 312 -2.16 2.21 -8.83
C ILE A 312 -3.65 1.93 -8.87
N GLU A 313 -4.19 1.53 -7.74
CA GLU A 313 -5.61 1.28 -7.57
C GLU A 313 -6.29 2.51 -6.97
N PHE A 314 -7.50 2.79 -7.43
CA PHE A 314 -8.42 3.74 -6.81
C PHE A 314 -9.64 2.99 -6.33
N VAL A 315 -10.06 3.26 -5.09
CA VAL A 315 -11.29 2.72 -4.52
C VAL A 315 -12.15 3.86 -4.00
N GLU A 316 -13.34 4.02 -4.58
CA GLU A 316 -14.38 4.87 -4.03
C GLU A 316 -15.31 4.01 -3.19
N THR A 317 -15.11 4.04 -1.87
CA THR A 317 -15.84 3.19 -0.93
C THR A 317 -17.24 3.75 -0.68
N PHE A 318 -18.29 2.95 -0.89
CA PHE A 318 -19.68 3.35 -0.63
C PHE A 318 -20.21 2.81 0.69
N LYS A 319 -19.70 1.66 1.15
CA LYS A 319 -20.19 1.00 2.35
C LYS A 319 -19.08 0.16 2.99
N VAL A 320 -18.91 0.27 4.30
CA VAL A 320 -17.99 -0.56 5.07
C VAL A 320 -18.65 -1.16 6.31
N PRO A 321 -18.29 -2.40 6.71
CA PRO A 321 -18.81 -3.01 7.92
C PRO A 321 -18.20 -2.37 9.17
N VAL A 322 -19.01 -2.11 10.19
CA VAL A 322 -18.57 -1.66 11.53
C VAL A 322 -18.74 -2.79 12.54
N MET A 323 -19.93 -3.36 12.60
CA MET A 323 -20.26 -4.52 13.41
C MET A 323 -21.11 -5.48 12.57
N LYS A 324 -20.46 -6.22 11.71
CA LYS A 324 -21.10 -7.19 10.77
C LYS A 324 -22.08 -8.12 11.49
N LYS A 325 -21.69 -8.65 12.66
CA LYS A 325 -22.53 -9.57 13.46
C LYS A 325 -23.90 -9.00 13.82
N PHE A 326 -24.02 -7.68 13.85
CA PHE A 326 -25.27 -6.95 14.15
C PHE A 326 -25.84 -6.23 12.92
N GLY A 327 -25.29 -6.46 11.72
CA GLY A 327 -25.74 -5.78 10.48
C GLY A 327 -25.45 -4.29 10.45
N ILE A 328 -24.49 -3.79 11.24
CA ILE A 328 -24.18 -2.36 11.34
C ILE A 328 -23.07 -2.02 10.32
N TYR A 329 -23.40 -1.13 9.39
CA TYR A 329 -22.54 -0.63 8.32
C TYR A 329 -22.46 0.89 8.33
N LEU A 330 -21.33 1.43 7.90
CA LEU A 330 -21.19 2.84 7.53
C LEU A 330 -21.53 2.98 6.05
N ASN A 331 -22.56 3.79 5.74
CA ASN A 331 -22.84 4.20 4.38
C ASN A 331 -22.11 5.50 4.10
N LEU A 332 -21.22 5.50 3.09
CA LEU A 332 -20.36 6.61 2.70
C LEU A 332 -20.85 7.30 1.43
N GLY A 333 -21.71 6.64 0.61
CA GLY A 333 -22.15 7.14 -0.69
C GLY A 333 -22.92 8.47 -0.66
N ASN A 334 -23.54 8.80 0.49
CA ASN A 334 -24.30 10.04 0.68
C ASN A 334 -23.64 10.99 1.69
N ARG A 335 -22.34 10.84 1.95
CA ARG A 335 -21.58 11.71 2.85
C ARG A 335 -20.90 12.83 2.09
N ASP A 336 -20.46 13.85 2.83
CA ASP A 336 -19.63 14.92 2.31
C ASP A 336 -18.30 14.34 1.83
N ASP A 337 -17.95 14.60 0.58
CA ASP A 337 -16.75 14.02 -0.07
C ASP A 337 -15.45 14.52 0.57
N TYR A 338 -15.47 15.64 1.28
CA TYR A 338 -14.28 16.32 1.81
C TYR A 338 -14.12 16.16 3.32
N LYS A 339 -15.18 15.84 4.06
CA LYS A 339 -15.15 15.83 5.53
C LYS A 339 -14.93 14.43 6.09
N PRO A 340 -14.07 14.30 7.11
CA PRO A 340 -13.96 13.05 7.84
C PRO A 340 -15.28 12.74 8.57
N LEU A 341 -15.54 11.44 8.73
CA LEU A 341 -16.62 10.97 9.58
C LEU A 341 -16.36 11.32 11.04
N PRO A 342 -17.39 11.50 11.88
CA PRO A 342 -17.20 11.61 13.31
C PRO A 342 -16.34 10.48 13.86
N SER A 343 -15.31 10.81 14.64
CA SER A 343 -14.29 9.85 15.06
C SER A 343 -14.84 8.65 15.85
N PHE A 344 -15.99 8.80 16.55
CA PHE A 344 -16.63 7.68 17.22
C PHE A 344 -17.15 6.62 16.24
N MET A 345 -17.58 7.01 15.04
CA MET A 345 -18.07 6.09 14.01
C MET A 345 -16.89 5.30 13.39
N THR A 346 -15.83 5.99 13.01
CA THR A 346 -14.64 5.34 12.42
C THR A 346 -13.89 4.51 13.45
N LYS A 347 -13.74 5.00 14.70
CA LYS A 347 -13.13 4.23 15.80
C LYS A 347 -13.92 3.00 16.18
N ALA A 348 -15.22 2.92 15.88
CA ALA A 348 -16.01 1.71 16.07
C ALA A 348 -15.52 0.53 15.20
N MET A 349 -14.77 0.79 14.13
CA MET A 349 -14.14 -0.27 13.30
C MET A 349 -13.18 -1.15 14.11
N ARG A 350 -12.68 -0.70 15.27
CA ARG A 350 -11.93 -1.57 16.22
C ARG A 350 -12.66 -2.83 16.64
N PHE A 351 -13.99 -2.86 16.53
CA PHE A 351 -14.79 -4.07 16.81
C PHE A 351 -14.66 -5.16 15.75
N SER A 352 -14.05 -4.85 14.59
CA SER A 352 -13.70 -5.83 13.55
C SER A 352 -12.37 -6.55 13.80
N LYS A 353 -11.71 -6.31 14.95
CA LYS A 353 -10.45 -6.98 15.28
C LYS A 353 -10.61 -8.50 15.31
N VAL A 354 -9.66 -9.18 14.69
CA VAL A 354 -9.59 -10.63 14.64
C VAL A 354 -8.39 -11.12 15.45
N LYS A 355 -8.63 -12.01 16.39
CA LYS A 355 -7.55 -12.68 17.13
C LYS A 355 -6.86 -13.70 16.22
N VAL A 356 -5.54 -13.85 16.36
CA VAL A 356 -4.69 -14.74 15.54
C VAL A 356 -5.21 -16.19 15.51
N ASP A 357 -5.69 -16.71 16.63
CA ASP A 357 -6.25 -18.06 16.76
C ASP A 357 -7.56 -18.25 15.98
N LYS A 358 -8.22 -17.18 15.59
CA LYS A 358 -9.47 -17.18 14.79
C LYS A 358 -9.25 -17.03 13.29
N ILE A 359 -8.02 -16.80 12.86
CA ILE A 359 -7.64 -16.74 11.43
C ILE A 359 -7.55 -18.18 10.90
N LYS A 360 -8.44 -18.50 9.94
CA LYS A 360 -8.58 -19.84 9.36
C LYS A 360 -8.53 -19.79 7.84
#